data_884740d0a730603f3f55001b8bfbd3ed
#
_entry.id   884740d0a730603f3f55001b8bfbd3ed
#
_cell.length_a   1.000
_cell.length_b   1.000
_cell.length_c   1.000
_cell.angle_alpha   90.00
_cell.angle_beta   90.00
_cell.angle_gamma   90.00
#
_symmetry.space_group_name_H-M   'P 1'
#
loop_
_entity.id
_entity.type
_entity.pdbx_description
1 polymer ?
#
loop_
_entity_poly.entity_id
_entity_poly.type
_entity_poly.pdbx_seq_one_letter_code
_entity_poly.pdbx_strand_id
1 'polypeptide(L)'
;MYPYLRLFRVVIQSGLQKKKNLLYEESTINLRVLPQDIDPFMELNNGRYVTLLDLGRFGYGANVKISKFLKANQWSLTIVGTYNEYRFRLRLFQKFTLKTKISGYDEKWFYFFQ
;
A
#
# COMPACT_ATOMS: atom_id res chain seq x y z
N MET A 1 -9.01 -1.03 -14.20
CA MET A 1 -7.79 -1.84 -14.47
C MET A 1 -6.78 -1.67 -13.35
N TYR A 2 -6.16 -2.76 -12.94
CA TYR A 2 -5.15 -2.73 -11.86
C TYR A 2 -3.90 -1.96 -12.34
N PRO A 3 -3.32 -1.07 -11.51
CA PRO A 3 -2.21 -0.21 -11.93
C PRO A 3 -0.84 -0.91 -11.85
N TYR A 4 -0.61 -1.89 -12.72
CA TYR A 4 0.62 -2.69 -12.69
C TYR A 4 1.90 -1.88 -12.85
N LEU A 5 1.90 -0.85 -13.70
CA LEU A 5 3.09 -0.01 -13.90
C LEU A 5 3.45 0.76 -12.61
N ARG A 6 2.44 1.28 -11.93
CA ARG A 6 2.66 1.94 -10.64
C ARG A 6 3.10 0.96 -9.57
N LEU A 7 2.52 -0.25 -9.54
CA LEU A 7 2.94 -1.32 -8.64
C LEU A 7 4.42 -1.64 -8.84
N PHE A 8 4.82 -1.88 -10.08
CA PHE A 8 6.20 -2.22 -10.43
C PHE A 8 7.17 -1.13 -9.96
N ARG A 9 6.85 0.13 -10.25
CA ARG A 9 7.64 1.27 -9.79
C ARG A 9 7.75 1.33 -8.27
N VAL A 10 6.63 1.18 -7.56
CA VAL A 10 6.59 1.21 -6.09
C VAL A 10 7.45 0.09 -5.51
N VAL A 11 7.34 -1.13 -6.01
CA VAL A 11 8.09 -2.29 -5.53
C VAL A 11 9.59 -2.08 -5.73
N ILE A 12 10.02 -1.60 -6.90
CA ILE A 12 11.43 -1.34 -7.18
C ILE A 12 11.96 -0.23 -6.28
N GLN A 13 11.28 0.91 -6.21
CA GLN A 13 11.73 2.04 -5.39
C GLN A 13 11.81 1.66 -3.91
N SER A 14 10.81 0.95 -3.40
CA SER A 14 10.79 0.51 -2.00
C SER A 14 11.88 -0.52 -1.70
N GLY A 15 12.13 -1.43 -2.63
CA GLY A 15 13.16 -2.45 -2.48
C GLY A 15 14.58 -1.89 -2.52
N LEU A 16 14.79 -0.74 -3.18
CA LEU A 16 16.08 -0.07 -3.28
C LEU A 16 16.38 0.87 -2.11
N GLN A 17 15.40 1.17 -1.27
CA GLN A 17 15.61 2.01 -0.11
C GLN A 17 16.54 1.31 0.89
N LYS A 18 17.61 2.02 1.29
CA LYS A 18 18.61 1.49 2.21
C LYS A 18 18.16 1.38 3.66
N LYS A 19 17.00 1.89 3.99
CA LYS A 19 16.49 1.79 5.35
C LYS A 19 16.20 0.34 5.68
N LYS A 20 16.90 -0.17 6.70
CA LYS A 20 16.50 -1.41 7.35
C LYS A 20 15.21 -1.14 8.11
N ASN A 21 14.09 -1.35 7.47
CA ASN A 21 12.84 -1.21 8.16
C ASN A 21 12.66 -2.42 9.06
N LEU A 22 12.62 -2.13 10.34
CA LEU A 22 12.08 -3.06 11.30
C LEU A 22 10.59 -3.24 10.99
N LEU A 23 10.04 -4.37 11.37
CA LEU A 23 8.67 -4.75 11.06
C LEU A 23 7.63 -3.67 11.42
N TYR A 24 7.87 -2.90 12.47
CA TYR A 24 6.95 -1.88 12.96
C TYR A 24 7.23 -0.48 12.42
N GLU A 25 8.23 -0.32 11.55
CA GLU A 25 8.52 0.97 10.96
C GLU A 25 7.54 1.28 9.82
N GLU A 26 7.24 2.55 9.66
CA GLU A 26 6.35 3.06 8.65
C GLU A 26 7.05 3.09 7.28
N SER A 27 6.42 2.52 6.29
CA SER A 27 6.81 2.64 4.89
C SER A 27 6.01 3.75 4.23
N THR A 28 6.67 4.57 3.43
CA THR A 28 6.06 5.72 2.77
C THR A 28 6.23 5.63 1.27
N ILE A 29 5.15 5.82 0.53
CA ILE A 29 5.20 5.98 -0.92
C ILE A 29 4.49 7.27 -1.32
N ASN A 30 4.95 7.89 -2.39
CA ASN A 30 4.38 9.11 -2.95
C ASN A 30 3.66 8.79 -4.25
N LEU A 31 2.42 9.17 -4.34
CA LEU A 31 1.56 8.92 -5.48
C LEU A 31 0.90 10.23 -5.95
N ARG A 32 0.30 10.17 -7.11
CA ARG A 32 -0.52 11.24 -7.67
C ARG A 32 -1.81 10.65 -8.20
N VAL A 33 -2.91 11.35 -8.01
CA VAL A 33 -4.20 10.96 -8.60
C VAL A 33 -4.13 11.17 -10.11
N LEU A 34 -4.36 10.10 -10.86
CA LEU A 34 -4.31 10.10 -12.31
C LEU A 34 -5.73 10.07 -12.92
N PRO A 35 -5.90 10.42 -14.20
CA PRO A 35 -7.23 10.42 -14.82
C PRO A 35 -8.00 9.10 -14.72
N GLN A 36 -7.30 7.96 -14.71
CA GLN A 36 -7.92 6.64 -14.57
C GLN A 36 -8.39 6.34 -13.14
N ASP A 37 -8.05 7.20 -12.17
CA ASP A 37 -8.40 7.00 -10.77
C ASP A 37 -9.66 7.75 -10.33
N ILE A 38 -10.14 8.67 -11.15
CA ILE A 38 -11.22 9.59 -10.74
C ILE A 38 -12.60 9.08 -11.09
N ASP A 39 -13.58 9.56 -10.33
CA ASP A 39 -15.00 9.35 -10.56
C ASP A 39 -15.64 10.54 -11.32
N PRO A 40 -16.96 10.51 -11.59
CA PRO A 40 -17.64 11.63 -12.27
C PRO A 40 -17.56 12.98 -11.55
N PHE A 41 -17.23 12.99 -10.26
CA PHE A 41 -17.05 14.22 -9.48
C PHE A 41 -15.60 14.77 -9.55
N MET A 42 -14.76 14.20 -10.43
CA MET A 42 -13.38 14.60 -10.63
C MET A 42 -12.50 14.43 -9.38
N GLU A 43 -12.82 13.45 -8.57
CA GLU A 43 -12.06 13.11 -7.37
C GLU A 43 -11.75 11.62 -7.35
N LEU A 44 -10.78 11.23 -6.53
CA LEU A 44 -10.35 9.84 -6.42
C LEU A 44 -11.54 8.96 -6.02
N ASN A 45 -11.82 7.96 -6.84
CA ASN A 45 -12.90 7.01 -6.64
C ASN A 45 -12.67 6.18 -5.37
N ASN A 46 -13.72 5.99 -4.58
CA ASN A 46 -13.63 5.24 -3.32
C ASN A 46 -13.09 3.83 -3.49
N GLY A 47 -13.50 3.12 -4.54
CA GLY A 47 -12.97 1.80 -4.83
C GLY A 47 -11.50 1.84 -5.23
N ARG A 48 -11.07 2.92 -5.85
CA ARG A 48 -9.67 3.11 -6.24
C ARG A 48 -8.76 3.32 -5.04
N TYR A 49 -9.25 3.94 -3.95
CA TYR A 49 -8.50 4.01 -2.70
C TYR A 49 -8.01 2.63 -2.25
N VAL A 50 -8.89 1.64 -2.26
CA VAL A 50 -8.53 0.29 -1.81
C VAL A 50 -7.42 -0.30 -2.68
N THR A 51 -7.49 -0.08 -4.00
CA THR A 51 -6.44 -0.53 -4.93
C THR A 51 -5.11 0.17 -4.64
N LEU A 52 -5.13 1.47 -4.39
CA LEU A 52 -3.90 2.22 -4.10
C LEU A 52 -3.32 1.84 -2.72
N LEU A 53 -4.17 1.55 -1.75
CA LEU A 53 -3.72 1.01 -0.46
C LEU A 53 -2.99 -0.32 -0.62
N ASP A 54 -3.41 -1.13 -1.58
CA ASP A 54 -2.71 -2.37 -1.94
C ASP A 54 -1.27 -2.09 -2.41
N LEU A 55 -1.07 -1.05 -3.22
CA LEU A 55 0.28 -0.61 -3.62
C LEU A 55 1.14 -0.25 -2.41
N GLY A 56 0.55 0.37 -1.40
CA GLY A 56 1.24 0.70 -0.14
C GLY A 56 1.71 -0.56 0.58
N ARG A 57 0.88 -1.58 0.64
CA ARG A 57 1.25 -2.86 1.26
C ARG A 57 2.35 -3.57 0.49
N PHE A 58 2.31 -3.57 -0.83
CA PHE A 58 3.40 -4.13 -1.64
C PHE A 58 4.70 -3.35 -1.45
N GLY A 59 4.63 -2.01 -1.39
CA GLY A 59 5.79 -1.18 -1.09
C GLY A 59 6.38 -1.49 0.29
N TYR A 60 5.52 -1.63 1.30
CA TYR A 60 5.93 -2.05 2.63
C TYR A 60 6.63 -3.41 2.59
N GLY A 61 6.01 -4.39 1.94
CA GLY A 61 6.57 -5.74 1.84
C GLY A 61 7.93 -5.77 1.13
N ALA A 62 8.10 -5.00 0.07
CA ALA A 62 9.38 -4.87 -0.63
C ALA A 62 10.44 -4.22 0.27
N ASN A 63 10.06 -3.24 1.05
CA ASN A 63 10.93 -2.50 1.96
C ASN A 63 11.46 -3.39 3.10
N VAL A 64 10.60 -4.18 3.73
CA VAL A 64 10.97 -5.10 4.80
C VAL A 64 11.41 -6.48 4.28
N LYS A 65 11.38 -6.68 2.96
CA LYS A 65 11.77 -7.94 2.29
C LYS A 65 11.00 -9.16 2.81
N ILE A 66 9.71 -8.98 2.99
CA ILE A 66 8.83 -9.99 3.57
C ILE A 66 8.74 -11.28 2.72
N SER A 67 9.04 -11.19 1.43
CA SER A 67 8.96 -12.34 0.51
C SER A 67 9.86 -13.49 0.94
N LYS A 68 11.05 -13.19 1.46
CA LYS A 68 11.97 -14.22 1.97
C LYS A 68 11.37 -14.98 3.15
N PHE A 69 10.76 -14.23 4.08
CA PHE A 69 10.11 -14.80 5.26
C PHE A 69 8.91 -15.66 4.87
N LEU A 70 8.09 -15.19 3.94
CA LEU A 70 6.93 -15.94 3.46
C LEU A 70 7.33 -17.23 2.76
N LYS A 71 8.37 -17.18 1.92
CA LYS A 71 8.90 -18.38 1.25
C LYS A 71 9.45 -19.39 2.24
N ALA A 72 10.22 -18.93 3.22
CA ALA A 72 10.83 -19.81 4.22
C ALA A 72 9.79 -20.58 5.04
N ASN A 73 8.62 -19.96 5.29
CA ASN A 73 7.54 -20.56 6.06
C ASN A 73 6.44 -21.17 5.19
N GLN A 74 6.58 -21.11 3.86
CA GLN A 74 5.57 -21.56 2.90
C GLN A 74 4.21 -20.88 3.13
N TRP A 75 4.23 -19.59 3.47
CA TRP A 75 3.05 -18.79 3.75
C TRP A 75 2.70 -17.89 2.56
N SER A 76 1.42 -17.61 2.42
CA SER A 76 0.91 -16.55 1.55
C SER A 76 0.01 -15.62 2.37
N LEU A 77 -0.07 -14.37 1.94
CA LEU A 77 -0.91 -13.37 2.60
C LEU A 77 -2.10 -13.02 1.72
N THR A 78 -3.26 -12.89 2.34
CA THR A 78 -4.45 -12.40 1.67
C THR A 78 -5.18 -11.42 2.59
N ILE A 79 -5.88 -10.47 2.00
CA ILE A 79 -6.70 -9.52 2.75
C ILE A 79 -8.05 -10.16 3.04
N VAL A 80 -8.42 -10.20 4.31
CA VAL A 80 -9.70 -10.78 4.75
C VAL A 80 -10.71 -9.73 5.18
N GLY A 81 -10.27 -8.52 5.43
CA GLY A 81 -11.16 -7.42 5.77
C GLY A 81 -10.43 -6.11 5.84
N THR A 82 -11.16 -5.03 5.61
CA THR A 82 -10.65 -3.66 5.72
C THR A 82 -11.71 -2.77 6.35
N TYR A 83 -11.24 -1.74 7.05
CA TYR A 83 -12.08 -0.63 7.50
C TYR A 83 -11.46 0.66 6.98
N ASN A 84 -12.24 1.46 6.24
CA ASN A 84 -11.76 2.68 5.61
C ASN A 84 -12.62 3.88 6.00
N GLU A 85 -11.97 4.98 6.38
CA GLU A 85 -12.62 6.28 6.57
C GLU A 85 -12.12 7.26 5.51
N TYR A 86 -13.06 7.88 4.83
CA TYR A 86 -12.79 8.87 3.78
C TYR A 86 -13.16 10.26 4.32
N ARG A 87 -12.17 10.99 4.81
CA ARG A 87 -12.41 12.29 5.47
C ARG A 87 -12.26 13.48 4.54
N PHE A 88 -11.31 13.39 3.60
CA PHE A 88 -10.99 14.46 2.66
C PHE A 88 -10.88 13.86 1.25
N ARG A 89 -11.40 14.60 0.28
CA ARG A 89 -11.30 14.18 -1.11
C ARG A 89 -9.91 14.46 -1.67
N LEU A 90 -9.45 13.58 -2.55
CA LEU A 90 -8.24 13.80 -3.36
C LEU A 90 -8.69 14.10 -4.79
N ARG A 91 -8.21 15.21 -5.33
CA ARG A 91 -8.59 15.71 -6.64
C ARG A 91 -7.63 15.24 -7.72
N LEU A 92 -8.06 15.33 -8.98
CA LEU A 92 -7.24 15.01 -10.14
C LEU A 92 -5.88 15.73 -10.07
N PHE A 93 -4.82 14.96 -10.33
CA PHE A 93 -3.41 15.37 -10.31
C PHE A 93 -2.87 15.78 -8.93
N GLN A 94 -3.64 15.69 -7.89
CA GLN A 94 -3.16 15.96 -6.54
C GLN A 94 -2.13 14.91 -6.12
N LYS A 95 -1.00 15.38 -5.59
CA LYS A 95 0.00 14.51 -4.97
C LYS A 95 -0.45 14.13 -3.57
N PHE A 96 -0.18 12.91 -3.19
CA PHE A 96 -0.44 12.44 -1.83
C PHE A 96 0.60 11.43 -1.39
N THR A 97 0.71 11.28 -0.10
CA THR A 97 1.62 10.34 0.54
C THR A 97 0.83 9.22 1.17
N LEU A 98 1.22 7.99 0.90
CA LEU A 98 0.63 6.81 1.51
C LEU A 98 1.62 6.20 2.48
N LYS A 99 1.21 6.13 3.74
CA LYS A 99 2.02 5.56 4.82
C LYS A 99 1.41 4.23 5.24
N THR A 100 2.25 3.22 5.35
CA THR A 100 1.84 1.86 5.70
C THR A 100 2.73 1.32 6.80
N LYS A 101 2.11 0.76 7.83
CA LYS A 101 2.83 0.05 8.89
C LYS A 101 2.00 -1.11 9.43
N ILE A 102 2.66 -2.09 10.03
CA ILE A 102 1.98 -3.07 10.85
C ILE A 102 1.69 -2.44 12.19
N SER A 103 0.42 -2.40 12.59
CA SER A 103 0.01 -1.90 13.91
C SER A 103 0.03 -2.99 14.97
N GLY A 104 -0.01 -4.25 14.57
CA GLY A 104 0.04 -5.39 15.48
C GLY A 104 -0.18 -6.70 14.76
N TYR A 105 -0.05 -7.78 15.49
CA TYR A 105 -0.35 -9.12 14.99
C TYR A 105 -0.78 -10.01 16.14
N ASP A 106 -1.51 -11.07 15.82
CA ASP A 106 -1.86 -12.13 16.75
C ASP A 106 -1.55 -13.49 16.10
N GLU A 107 -2.06 -14.58 16.67
CA GLU A 107 -1.81 -15.94 16.17
C GLU A 107 -2.31 -16.18 14.75
N LYS A 108 -3.24 -15.33 14.27
CA LYS A 108 -3.97 -15.57 13.03
C LYS A 108 -3.88 -14.41 12.04
N TRP A 109 -3.76 -13.14 12.52
CA TRP A 109 -3.89 -11.95 11.71
C TRP A 109 -2.71 -10.99 11.86
N PHE A 110 -2.37 -10.32 10.76
CA PHE A 110 -1.58 -9.10 10.78
C PHE A 110 -2.52 -7.92 10.57
N TYR A 111 -2.31 -6.87 11.36
CA TYR A 111 -3.09 -5.64 11.29
C TYR A 111 -2.26 -4.53 10.69
N PHE A 112 -2.69 -4.02 9.53
CA PHE A 112 -2.04 -2.90 8.88
C PHE A 112 -2.79 -1.62 9.18
N PHE A 113 -2.04 -0.55 9.40
CA PHE A 113 -2.55 0.82 9.48
C PHE A 113 -2.00 1.63 8.32
N GLN A 114 -2.92 2.27 7.57
CA GLN A 114 -2.55 3.06 6.40
C GLN A 114 -3.27 4.41 6.42
#